data_005d4b5416249fcfae84dc8d9a82d816
#
_entry.id   005d4b5416249fcfae84dc8d9a82d816
#
_cell.length_a   1.000
_cell.length_b   1.000
_cell.length_c   1.000
_cell.angle_alpha   90.00
_cell.angle_beta   90.00
_cell.angle_gamma   90.00
#
_symmetry.space_group_name_H-M   'P 1'
#
loop_
_entity.id
_entity.type
_entity.pdbx_description
1 polymer ?
#
loop_
_entity_poly.entity_id
_entity_poly.type
_entity_poly.pdbx_seq_one_letter_code
_entity_poly.pdbx_strand_id
1 'polypeptide(L)'
;MLLGLPRSTLYYRPTQVRESTLRIMARIDALYLEDPCSGSRRMVDYLAREGIPISRDRVRNLMRRMGLRAIYQKPRTTTPGSPSERFPCLVDLRRITAVDQVWATDITYIPLQKGFLYLVGIMDLHSRHVLSWKLSNSLDTEFCLEALEMALSSGRRPEIFHSDQGCQFTSGNFVDRLQAKEIKISWSGRKRCYDNILVERLWRTLKYEEVYLRAYSDGWDAEINLAHFLWRYCHARPHNSLGGRTPHAVYTEAEPCSSLPELTMSGAKTVQ
;
A
#
# COMPACT_ATOMS: atom_id res chain seq x y z
N MET A 1 -4.21 -20.48 51.94
CA MET A 1 -5.05 -20.69 50.72
C MET A 1 -4.05 -21.01 49.61
N LEU A 2 -3.82 -22.28 49.29
CA LEU A 2 -2.75 -22.70 48.40
C LEU A 2 -3.09 -22.50 46.90
N LEU A 3 -4.35 -22.35 46.48
CA LEU A 3 -4.70 -22.23 45.05
C LEU A 3 -5.63 -21.05 44.72
N GLY A 4 -6.03 -20.20 45.67
CA GLY A 4 -6.90 -19.03 45.43
C GLY A 4 -8.28 -19.34 44.80
N LEU A 5 -8.68 -20.62 44.72
CA LEU A 5 -9.92 -21.04 44.11
C LEU A 5 -11.07 -20.97 45.13
N PRO A 6 -12.26 -20.44 44.75
CA PRO A 6 -13.43 -20.50 45.55
C PRO A 6 -13.84 -21.95 45.83
N ARG A 7 -14.31 -22.26 47.06
CA ARG A 7 -14.75 -23.61 47.45
C ARG A 7 -15.82 -24.17 46.53
N SER A 8 -16.72 -23.34 46.01
CA SER A 8 -17.76 -23.70 45.04
C SER A 8 -17.21 -24.26 43.74
N THR A 9 -16.04 -23.79 43.29
CA THR A 9 -15.39 -24.27 42.06
C THR A 9 -14.86 -25.69 42.21
N LEU A 10 -14.43 -26.10 43.41
CA LEU A 10 -13.95 -27.45 43.71
C LEU A 10 -15.05 -28.51 43.66
N TYR A 11 -16.28 -28.10 43.98
CA TYR A 11 -17.43 -29.01 44.01
C TYR A 11 -18.32 -28.85 42.78
N TYR A 12 -17.93 -28.04 41.80
CA TYR A 12 -18.69 -27.83 40.59
C TYR A 12 -18.69 -29.11 39.74
N ARG A 13 -19.86 -29.69 39.55
CA ARG A 13 -20.07 -30.80 38.60
C ARG A 13 -20.70 -30.22 37.33
N PRO A 14 -20.02 -30.35 36.17
CA PRO A 14 -20.59 -29.86 34.91
C PRO A 14 -21.93 -30.57 34.64
N THR A 15 -22.95 -29.79 34.35
CA THR A 15 -24.24 -30.31 33.90
C THR A 15 -24.06 -30.98 32.54
N GLN A 16 -24.57 -32.23 32.41
CA GLN A 16 -24.53 -32.93 31.13
C GLN A 16 -25.29 -32.16 30.07
N VAL A 17 -24.70 -32.10 28.88
CA VAL A 17 -25.32 -31.44 27.73
C VAL A 17 -26.50 -32.26 27.26
N ARG A 18 -27.66 -31.65 27.11
CA ARG A 18 -28.88 -32.33 26.63
C ARG A 18 -28.66 -32.93 25.24
N GLU A 19 -29.17 -34.12 24.97
CA GLU A 19 -29.01 -34.78 23.68
C GLU A 19 -29.50 -33.94 22.50
N SER A 20 -30.61 -33.19 22.65
CA SER A 20 -31.09 -32.27 21.65
C SER A 20 -30.07 -31.16 21.31
N THR A 21 -29.28 -30.72 22.30
CA THR A 21 -28.20 -29.74 22.07
C THR A 21 -27.01 -30.38 21.35
N LEU A 22 -26.66 -31.61 21.68
CA LEU A 22 -25.61 -32.38 21.01
C LEU A 22 -25.94 -32.61 19.53
N ARG A 23 -27.21 -32.92 19.20
CA ARG A 23 -27.67 -33.05 17.81
C ARG A 23 -27.49 -31.72 17.04
N ILE A 24 -27.85 -30.60 17.64
CA ILE A 24 -27.64 -29.27 17.02
C ILE A 24 -26.14 -28.98 16.84
N MET A 25 -25.30 -29.29 17.83
CA MET A 25 -23.86 -29.14 17.72
C MET A 25 -23.28 -29.99 16.59
N ALA A 26 -23.67 -31.26 16.47
CA ALA A 26 -23.24 -32.13 15.39
C ALA A 26 -23.65 -31.57 14.00
N ARG A 27 -24.86 -30.98 13.91
CA ARG A 27 -25.30 -30.39 12.64
C ARG A 27 -24.54 -29.11 12.31
N ILE A 28 -24.26 -28.25 13.30
CA ILE A 28 -23.41 -27.06 13.13
C ILE A 28 -22.00 -27.46 12.67
N ASP A 29 -21.45 -28.55 13.24
CA ASP A 29 -20.14 -29.05 12.87
C ASP A 29 -20.10 -29.52 11.41
N ALA A 30 -21.09 -30.31 10.99
CA ALA A 30 -21.21 -30.75 9.60
C ALA A 30 -21.33 -29.57 8.62
N LEU A 31 -22.18 -28.58 8.91
CA LEU A 31 -22.33 -27.38 8.09
C LEU A 31 -21.03 -26.52 8.06
N TYR A 32 -20.29 -26.51 9.16
CA TYR A 32 -19.02 -25.82 9.23
C TYR A 32 -17.93 -26.52 8.40
N LEU A 33 -17.93 -27.84 8.33
CA LEU A 33 -17.01 -28.59 7.46
C LEU A 33 -17.30 -28.35 5.97
N GLU A 34 -18.58 -28.16 5.61
CA GLU A 34 -18.98 -27.81 4.24
C GLU A 34 -18.64 -26.35 3.88
N ASP A 35 -18.86 -25.40 4.80
CA ASP A 35 -18.59 -23.96 4.60
C ASP A 35 -17.93 -23.35 5.85
N PRO A 36 -16.59 -23.49 5.98
CA PRO A 36 -15.84 -22.95 7.13
C PRO A 36 -15.85 -21.42 7.24
N CYS A 37 -16.24 -20.72 6.17
CA CYS A 37 -16.36 -19.26 6.16
C CYS A 37 -17.69 -18.77 6.75
N SER A 38 -18.62 -19.69 7.07
CA SER A 38 -19.92 -19.34 7.63
C SER A 38 -19.86 -18.99 9.10
N GLY A 39 -20.22 -17.74 9.39
CA GLY A 39 -20.42 -17.24 10.76
C GLY A 39 -21.81 -17.53 11.31
N SER A 40 -22.02 -17.20 12.59
CA SER A 40 -23.28 -17.49 13.32
C SER A 40 -24.56 -16.98 12.64
N ARG A 41 -24.51 -15.95 11.80
CA ARG A 41 -25.70 -15.47 11.05
C ARG A 41 -26.09 -16.49 9.98
N ARG A 42 -25.15 -16.86 9.13
CA ARG A 42 -25.37 -17.82 8.03
C ARG A 42 -25.70 -19.22 8.56
N MET A 43 -25.10 -19.63 9.69
CA MET A 43 -25.44 -20.87 10.37
C MET A 43 -26.90 -20.92 10.85
N VAL A 44 -27.45 -19.81 11.32
CA VAL A 44 -28.89 -19.72 11.65
C VAL A 44 -29.74 -19.95 10.40
N ASP A 45 -29.37 -19.34 9.28
CA ASP A 45 -30.12 -19.47 8.03
C ASP A 45 -30.08 -20.92 7.50
N TYR A 46 -28.94 -21.60 7.58
CA TYR A 46 -28.81 -23.01 7.22
C TYR A 46 -29.71 -23.93 8.11
N LEU A 47 -29.62 -23.75 9.43
CA LEU A 47 -30.44 -24.54 10.38
C LEU A 47 -31.92 -24.27 10.20
N ALA A 48 -32.34 -23.03 9.94
CA ALA A 48 -33.72 -22.68 9.67
C ALA A 48 -34.28 -23.35 8.41
N ARG A 49 -33.47 -23.46 7.33
CA ARG A 49 -33.85 -24.21 6.11
C ARG A 49 -34.04 -25.68 6.36
N GLU A 50 -33.39 -26.24 7.35
CA GLU A 50 -33.53 -27.63 7.79
C GLU A 50 -34.64 -27.83 8.85
N GLY A 51 -35.42 -26.78 9.10
CA GLY A 51 -36.55 -26.85 10.07
C GLY A 51 -36.08 -26.78 11.53
N ILE A 52 -34.87 -26.32 11.81
CA ILE A 52 -34.32 -26.15 13.16
C ILE A 52 -34.30 -24.65 13.51
N PRO A 53 -35.40 -24.09 14.03
CA PRO A 53 -35.43 -22.69 14.44
C PRO A 53 -34.55 -22.46 15.67
N ILE A 54 -33.53 -21.63 15.58
CA ILE A 54 -32.57 -21.38 16.65
C ILE A 54 -32.13 -19.90 16.63
N SER A 55 -31.99 -19.32 17.82
CA SER A 55 -31.52 -17.95 17.93
C SER A 55 -30.03 -17.85 17.61
N ARG A 56 -29.62 -16.69 17.02
CA ARG A 56 -28.22 -16.40 16.70
C ARG A 56 -27.28 -16.48 17.91
N ASP A 57 -27.76 -16.04 19.08
CA ASP A 57 -26.95 -16.06 20.29
C ASP A 57 -26.68 -17.48 20.76
N ARG A 58 -27.70 -18.38 20.63
CA ARG A 58 -27.52 -19.79 20.92
C ARG A 58 -26.54 -20.45 19.96
N VAL A 59 -26.63 -20.20 18.66
CA VAL A 59 -25.66 -20.70 17.67
C VAL A 59 -24.26 -20.20 17.98
N ARG A 60 -24.08 -18.90 18.25
CA ARG A 60 -22.78 -18.31 18.61
C ARG A 60 -22.18 -18.96 19.85
N ASN A 61 -23.00 -19.24 20.87
CA ASN A 61 -22.55 -19.92 22.09
C ASN A 61 -22.15 -21.38 21.83
N LEU A 62 -22.89 -22.10 20.99
CA LEU A 62 -22.55 -23.46 20.62
C LEU A 62 -21.28 -23.53 19.81
N MET A 63 -21.14 -22.70 18.78
CA MET A 63 -19.89 -22.57 17.99
C MET A 63 -18.69 -22.28 18.90
N ARG A 64 -18.82 -21.34 19.83
CA ARG A 64 -17.75 -21.01 20.79
C ARG A 64 -17.40 -22.20 21.70
N ARG A 65 -18.36 -22.96 22.16
CA ARG A 65 -18.13 -24.18 22.98
C ARG A 65 -17.38 -25.26 22.20
N MET A 66 -17.64 -25.39 20.90
CA MET A 66 -16.95 -26.30 19.97
C MET A 66 -15.60 -25.75 19.47
N GLY A 67 -15.25 -24.52 19.82
CA GLY A 67 -14.03 -23.88 19.30
C GLY A 67 -14.14 -23.41 17.83
N LEU A 68 -15.34 -23.48 17.23
CA LEU A 68 -15.58 -23.12 15.84
C LEU A 68 -15.64 -21.61 15.66
N ARG A 69 -14.88 -21.11 14.67
CA ARG A 69 -14.86 -19.69 14.25
C ARG A 69 -14.83 -19.64 12.74
N ALA A 70 -15.64 -18.78 12.14
CA ALA A 70 -15.59 -18.57 10.71
C ALA A 70 -14.17 -18.20 10.26
N ILE A 71 -13.69 -18.89 9.23
CA ILE A 71 -12.39 -18.62 8.62
C ILE A 71 -12.57 -17.45 7.68
N TYR A 72 -11.88 -16.34 7.97
CA TYR A 72 -11.78 -15.19 7.08
C TYR A 72 -10.41 -14.54 7.26
N GLN A 73 -9.93 -13.94 6.20
CA GLN A 73 -8.70 -13.17 6.27
C GLN A 73 -8.96 -11.92 7.13
N LYS A 74 -8.32 -11.87 8.28
CA LYS A 74 -8.38 -10.68 9.12
C LYS A 74 -7.66 -9.54 8.39
N PRO A 75 -8.22 -8.31 8.36
CA PRO A 75 -7.47 -7.18 7.88
C PRO A 75 -6.16 -7.09 8.69
N ARG A 76 -5.04 -7.04 8.00
CA ARG A 76 -3.75 -6.77 8.65
C ARG A 76 -3.81 -5.33 9.12
N THR A 77 -4.14 -5.13 10.39
CA THR A 77 -3.96 -3.84 11.03
C THR A 77 -2.48 -3.75 11.37
N THR A 78 -1.74 -2.96 10.62
CA THR A 78 -0.37 -2.57 10.98
C THR A 78 -0.46 -1.95 12.37
N THR A 79 0.17 -2.58 13.35
CA THR A 79 0.30 -1.98 14.68
C THR A 79 1.20 -0.77 14.51
N PRO A 80 0.75 0.45 14.82
CA PRO A 80 1.63 1.61 14.75
C PRO A 80 2.80 1.34 15.70
N GLY A 81 4.03 1.54 15.23
CA GLY A 81 5.20 1.59 16.10
C GLY A 81 4.99 2.63 17.20
N SER A 82 5.85 2.62 18.22
CA SER A 82 5.86 3.65 19.27
C SER A 82 5.72 5.04 18.66
N PRO A 83 5.07 6.00 19.35
CA PRO A 83 4.85 7.35 18.84
C PRO A 83 6.13 8.20 18.78
N SER A 84 7.27 7.58 18.45
CA SER A 84 8.51 8.28 18.17
C SER A 84 8.29 9.14 16.93
N GLU A 85 8.33 10.43 17.14
CA GLU A 85 8.38 11.50 16.12
C GLU A 85 7.42 11.32 14.93
N ARG A 86 6.20 11.81 15.10
CA ARG A 86 5.29 11.96 13.98
C ARG A 86 5.51 13.34 13.36
N PHE A 87 6.04 13.35 12.15
CA PHE A 87 6.11 14.61 11.40
C PHE A 87 4.70 15.05 10.99
N PRO A 88 4.36 16.35 11.17
CA PRO A 88 3.05 16.85 10.77
C PRO A 88 2.92 16.93 9.25
N CYS A 89 1.69 16.98 8.74
CA CYS A 89 1.44 17.32 7.35
C CYS A 89 1.69 18.82 7.14
N LEU A 90 2.69 19.16 6.35
CA LEU A 90 3.09 20.53 6.02
C LEU A 90 2.59 20.99 4.65
N VAL A 91 1.97 20.07 3.87
CA VAL A 91 1.60 20.32 2.47
C VAL A 91 0.18 20.91 2.38
N ASP A 92 0.08 22.08 1.78
CA ASP A 92 -1.15 22.63 1.21
C ASP A 92 -0.93 22.87 -0.29
N LEU A 93 -1.57 22.07 -1.13
CA LEU A 93 -1.40 22.12 -2.59
C LEU A 93 -1.67 23.50 -3.19
N ARG A 94 -2.49 24.34 -2.53
CA ARG A 94 -2.81 25.71 -2.99
C ARG A 94 -1.67 26.70 -2.75
N ARG A 95 -0.72 26.34 -1.88
CA ARG A 95 0.43 27.19 -1.52
C ARG A 95 1.71 26.79 -2.24
N ILE A 96 1.64 25.77 -3.10
CA ILE A 96 2.80 25.35 -3.89
C ILE A 96 2.87 26.25 -5.14
N THR A 97 3.82 27.14 -5.16
CA THR A 97 3.97 28.17 -6.20
C THR A 97 5.26 28.08 -6.97
N ALA A 98 6.23 27.27 -6.52
CA ALA A 98 7.55 27.15 -7.13
C ALA A 98 8.02 25.69 -7.20
N VAL A 99 8.91 25.42 -8.14
CA VAL A 99 9.63 24.14 -8.23
C VAL A 99 10.51 23.96 -6.99
N ASP A 100 10.77 22.71 -6.61
CA ASP A 100 11.57 22.34 -5.44
C ASP A 100 11.01 22.82 -4.09
N GLN A 101 9.78 23.35 -4.07
CA GLN A 101 9.11 23.67 -2.82
C GLN A 101 8.64 22.40 -2.11
N VAL A 102 8.04 21.46 -2.85
CA VAL A 102 7.60 20.18 -2.32
C VAL A 102 7.89 19.05 -3.31
N TRP A 103 8.70 18.08 -2.88
CA TRP A 103 8.78 16.79 -3.56
C TRP A 103 7.92 15.77 -2.84
N ALA A 104 7.21 14.94 -3.59
CA ALA A 104 6.39 13.89 -3.02
C ALA A 104 6.73 12.53 -3.60
N THR A 105 6.54 11.50 -2.78
CA THR A 105 6.82 10.11 -3.14
C THR A 105 5.66 9.19 -2.76
N ASP A 106 5.55 8.10 -3.48
CA ASP A 106 4.63 7.00 -3.19
C ASP A 106 5.10 5.73 -3.90
N ILE A 107 4.59 4.58 -3.48
CA ILE A 107 4.90 3.28 -4.05
C ILE A 107 3.65 2.70 -4.70
N THR A 108 3.81 2.14 -5.90
CA THR A 108 2.72 1.43 -6.58
C THR A 108 3.17 0.04 -7.06
N TYR A 109 2.19 -0.81 -7.37
CA TYR A 109 2.41 -2.17 -7.89
C TYR A 109 2.34 -2.17 -9.41
N ILE A 110 3.28 -2.84 -10.05
CA ILE A 110 3.33 -3.08 -11.49
C ILE A 110 3.15 -4.59 -11.72
N PRO A 111 2.02 -5.03 -12.26
CA PRO A 111 1.78 -6.44 -12.54
C PRO A 111 2.67 -6.92 -13.70
N LEU A 112 3.16 -8.14 -13.58
CA LEU A 112 3.84 -8.89 -14.61
C LEU A 112 2.98 -10.10 -15.02
N GLN A 113 3.35 -10.81 -16.07
CA GLN A 113 2.71 -12.09 -16.41
C GLN A 113 2.80 -13.09 -15.25
N LYS A 114 3.89 -13.07 -14.48
CA LYS A 114 4.08 -13.87 -13.27
C LYS A 114 4.53 -12.96 -12.14
N GLY A 115 3.61 -12.67 -11.19
CA GLY A 115 3.90 -11.83 -10.05
C GLY A 115 3.75 -10.33 -10.31
N PHE A 116 4.53 -9.53 -9.61
CA PHE A 116 4.50 -8.06 -9.70
C PHE A 116 5.82 -7.47 -9.23
N LEU A 117 6.06 -6.23 -9.59
CA LEU A 117 7.13 -5.38 -9.06
C LEU A 117 6.55 -4.20 -8.28
N TYR A 118 7.37 -3.60 -7.44
CA TYR A 118 7.10 -2.33 -6.79
C TYR A 118 7.78 -1.21 -7.58
N LEU A 119 7.08 -0.11 -7.77
CA LEU A 119 7.60 1.11 -8.37
C LEU A 119 7.49 2.23 -7.37
N VAL A 120 8.60 2.82 -6.97
CA VAL A 120 8.65 4.09 -6.26
C VAL A 120 8.93 5.21 -7.25
N GLY A 121 8.35 6.38 -7.02
CA GLY A 121 8.64 7.58 -7.80
C GLY A 121 8.69 8.81 -6.92
N ILE A 122 9.55 9.74 -7.26
CA ILE A 122 9.68 11.06 -6.62
C ILE A 122 9.31 12.12 -7.64
N MET A 123 8.36 12.96 -7.29
CA MET A 123 7.82 13.99 -8.18
C MET A 123 7.85 15.35 -7.51
N ASP A 124 8.26 16.37 -8.26
CA ASP A 124 8.04 17.76 -7.87
C ASP A 124 6.56 18.13 -8.04
N LEU A 125 5.92 18.59 -6.97
CA LEU A 125 4.48 18.84 -6.97
C LEU A 125 4.07 20.08 -7.75
N HIS A 126 4.95 21.05 -7.95
CA HIS A 126 4.64 22.23 -8.76
C HIS A 126 4.62 21.90 -10.26
N SER A 127 5.71 21.38 -10.76
CA SER A 127 5.91 21.09 -12.20
C SER A 127 5.30 19.77 -12.63
N ARG A 128 5.00 18.85 -11.72
CA ARG A 128 4.64 17.45 -11.99
C ARG A 128 5.78 16.62 -12.59
N HIS A 129 6.99 17.15 -12.59
CA HIS A 129 8.15 16.46 -13.13
C HIS A 129 8.54 15.28 -12.23
N VAL A 130 8.72 14.10 -12.83
CA VAL A 130 9.22 12.91 -12.13
C VAL A 130 10.74 13.01 -12.10
N LEU A 131 11.27 13.24 -10.90
CA LEU A 131 12.69 13.48 -10.66
C LEU A 131 13.50 12.19 -10.71
N SER A 132 12.93 11.14 -10.14
CA SER A 132 13.51 9.81 -10.12
C SER A 132 12.43 8.76 -9.92
N TRP A 133 12.77 7.54 -10.28
CA TRP A 133 11.93 6.37 -10.02
C TRP A 133 12.79 5.10 -9.97
N LYS A 134 12.30 4.07 -9.30
CA LYS A 134 13.01 2.79 -9.18
C LYS A 134 12.03 1.63 -9.14
N LEU A 135 12.38 0.51 -9.78
CA LEU A 135 11.68 -0.76 -9.69
C LEU A 135 12.39 -1.68 -8.68
N SER A 136 11.61 -2.47 -7.96
CA SER A 136 12.13 -3.53 -7.07
C SER A 136 11.18 -4.72 -7.04
N ASN A 137 11.73 -5.91 -6.81
CA ASN A 137 10.97 -7.12 -6.52
C ASN A 137 10.69 -7.30 -5.02
N SER A 138 11.30 -6.48 -4.16
CA SER A 138 11.09 -6.44 -2.72
C SER A 138 10.54 -5.09 -2.27
N LEU A 139 9.76 -5.08 -1.19
CA LEU A 139 9.21 -3.87 -0.57
C LEU A 139 10.08 -3.47 0.64
N ASP A 140 11.37 -3.36 0.46
CA ASP A 140 12.32 -2.88 1.46
C ASP A 140 12.47 -1.35 1.42
N THR A 141 13.34 -0.80 2.28
CA THR A 141 13.61 0.65 2.31
C THR A 141 14.68 1.05 1.30
N GLU A 142 15.53 0.11 0.86
CA GLU A 142 16.72 0.41 0.08
C GLU A 142 16.38 1.02 -1.29
N PHE A 143 15.42 0.42 -2.03
CA PHE A 143 15.05 0.97 -3.35
C PHE A 143 14.41 2.37 -3.25
N CYS A 144 13.79 2.72 -2.11
CA CYS A 144 13.27 4.06 -1.85
C CYS A 144 14.42 5.05 -1.59
N LEU A 145 15.47 4.61 -0.87
CA LEU A 145 16.69 5.40 -0.65
C LEU A 145 17.44 5.61 -1.96
N GLU A 146 17.59 4.58 -2.80
CA GLU A 146 18.19 4.72 -4.12
C GLU A 146 17.45 5.75 -4.98
N ALA A 147 16.11 5.72 -4.99
CA ALA A 147 15.32 6.72 -5.69
C ALA A 147 15.55 8.13 -5.13
N LEU A 148 15.63 8.29 -3.80
CA LEU A 148 15.93 9.57 -3.17
C LEU A 148 17.32 10.10 -3.56
N GLU A 149 18.34 9.25 -3.53
CA GLU A 149 19.70 9.63 -3.94
C GLU A 149 19.75 10.03 -5.42
N MET A 150 19.05 9.30 -6.29
CA MET A 150 18.94 9.66 -7.71
C MET A 150 18.31 11.05 -7.89
N ALA A 151 17.24 11.36 -7.16
CA ALA A 151 16.61 12.68 -7.23
C ALA A 151 17.55 13.79 -6.73
N LEU A 152 18.28 13.54 -5.64
CA LEU A 152 19.22 14.50 -5.05
C LEU A 152 20.54 14.65 -5.84
N SER A 153 20.87 13.69 -6.72
CA SER A 153 22.10 13.70 -7.52
C SER A 153 22.18 14.89 -8.50
N SER A 154 21.04 15.49 -8.85
CA SER A 154 20.98 16.71 -9.64
C SER A 154 21.54 17.96 -8.94
N GLY A 155 21.87 17.87 -7.64
CA GLY A 155 22.27 18.98 -6.80
C GLY A 155 21.10 19.86 -6.31
N ARG A 156 19.87 19.58 -6.76
CA ARG A 156 18.64 20.24 -6.29
C ARG A 156 18.08 19.52 -5.09
N ARG A 157 17.35 20.24 -4.23
CA ARG A 157 16.70 19.67 -3.05
C ARG A 157 15.37 20.40 -2.80
N PRO A 158 14.36 19.70 -2.23
CA PRO A 158 13.11 20.36 -1.87
C PRO A 158 13.21 21.07 -0.53
N GLU A 159 12.33 22.04 -0.29
CA GLU A 159 12.09 22.55 1.06
C GLU A 159 11.38 21.53 1.93
N ILE A 160 10.39 20.80 1.35
CA ILE A 160 9.57 19.81 2.02
C ILE A 160 9.58 18.51 1.21
N PHE A 161 9.85 17.39 1.88
CA PHE A 161 9.67 16.06 1.31
C PHE A 161 8.43 15.43 1.91
N HIS A 162 7.47 15.08 1.06
CA HIS A 162 6.16 14.56 1.46
C HIS A 162 5.99 13.10 1.08
N SER A 163 5.49 12.28 2.03
CA SER A 163 5.16 10.88 1.81
C SER A 163 3.95 10.46 2.62
N ASP A 164 3.44 9.27 2.37
CA ASP A 164 2.57 8.60 3.30
C ASP A 164 3.35 8.09 4.55
N GLN A 165 2.64 7.41 5.46
CA GLN A 165 3.25 6.79 6.64
C GLN A 165 3.64 5.32 6.38
N GLY A 166 4.06 4.98 5.17
CA GLY A 166 4.61 3.67 4.84
C GLY A 166 5.87 3.35 5.65
N CYS A 167 6.08 2.07 5.98
CA CYS A 167 7.23 1.66 6.80
C CYS A 167 8.58 2.00 6.14
N GLN A 168 8.64 2.12 4.82
CA GLN A 168 9.81 2.53 4.07
C GLN A 168 10.19 3.98 4.36
N PHE A 169 9.18 4.88 4.34
CA PHE A 169 9.36 6.33 4.52
C PHE A 169 9.43 6.76 5.99
N THR A 170 9.01 5.87 6.90
CA THR A 170 9.10 6.10 8.36
C THR A 170 10.33 5.41 8.98
N SER A 171 11.12 4.71 8.18
CA SER A 171 12.37 4.08 8.65
C SER A 171 13.40 5.13 9.07
N GLY A 172 14.20 4.81 10.11
CA GLY A 172 15.26 5.71 10.59
C GLY A 172 16.21 6.13 9.47
N ASN A 173 16.68 5.18 8.65
CA ASN A 173 17.60 5.46 7.55
C ASN A 173 17.05 6.48 6.55
N PHE A 174 15.75 6.42 6.23
CA PHE A 174 15.14 7.35 5.29
C PHE A 174 14.97 8.75 5.92
N VAL A 175 14.53 8.79 7.17
CA VAL A 175 14.37 10.04 7.94
C VAL A 175 15.71 10.72 8.14
N ASP A 176 16.74 9.98 8.61
CA ASP A 176 18.09 10.50 8.85
C ASP A 176 18.70 11.09 7.57
N ARG A 177 18.42 10.44 6.42
CA ARG A 177 18.91 10.93 5.13
C ARG A 177 18.32 12.29 4.73
N LEU A 178 17.01 12.48 4.94
CA LEU A 178 16.35 13.76 4.70
C LEU A 178 16.83 14.85 5.66
N GLN A 179 16.96 14.51 6.95
CA GLN A 179 17.45 15.43 7.98
C GLN A 179 18.89 15.87 7.73
N ALA A 180 19.77 14.94 7.32
CA ALA A 180 21.16 15.25 6.96
C ALA A 180 21.27 16.24 5.78
N LYS A 181 20.22 16.37 4.96
CA LYS A 181 20.11 17.34 3.87
C LYS A 181 19.30 18.60 4.25
N GLU A 182 18.92 18.73 5.53
CA GLU A 182 18.09 19.85 6.05
C GLU A 182 16.74 19.99 5.34
N ILE A 183 16.16 18.85 4.87
CA ILE A 183 14.88 18.80 4.20
C ILE A 183 13.78 18.60 5.25
N LYS A 184 12.74 19.42 5.23
CA LYS A 184 11.59 19.28 6.13
C LYS A 184 10.76 18.07 5.74
N ILE A 185 10.48 17.19 6.70
CA ILE A 185 9.69 15.99 6.48
C ILE A 185 8.21 16.28 6.74
N SER A 186 7.37 15.82 5.84
CA SER A 186 5.91 15.93 5.93
C SER A 186 5.26 14.58 5.67
N TRP A 187 4.43 14.11 6.60
CA TRP A 187 3.68 12.88 6.42
C TRP A 187 2.19 13.14 6.28
N SER A 188 1.55 12.44 5.34
CA SER A 188 0.09 12.49 5.17
C SER A 188 -0.62 12.13 6.46
N GLY A 189 -1.65 12.90 6.81
CA GLY A 189 -2.51 12.61 7.96
C GLY A 189 -3.32 11.32 7.75
N ARG A 190 -3.67 10.61 8.84
CA ARG A 190 -4.59 9.47 8.76
C ARG A 190 -5.92 9.90 8.13
N LYS A 191 -6.38 9.20 7.08
CA LYS A 191 -7.63 9.45 6.32
C LYS A 191 -7.63 10.75 5.51
N ARG A 192 -6.51 11.38 5.21
CA ARG A 192 -6.40 12.51 4.29
C ARG A 192 -5.78 12.06 2.97
N CYS A 193 -6.59 11.48 2.11
CA CYS A 193 -6.17 11.05 0.77
C CYS A 193 -5.82 12.20 -0.19
N TYR A 194 -6.15 13.44 0.16
CA TYR A 194 -5.88 14.59 -0.71
C TYR A 194 -4.42 15.07 -0.66
N ASP A 195 -3.67 14.69 0.36
CA ASP A 195 -2.32 15.22 0.57
C ASP A 195 -1.33 14.67 -0.48
N ASN A 196 -1.55 13.45 -1.02
CA ASN A 196 -0.71 12.82 -2.04
C ASN A 196 -1.42 12.61 -3.41
N ILE A 197 -2.54 13.30 -3.63
CA ILE A 197 -3.41 13.13 -4.81
C ILE A 197 -2.68 13.30 -6.16
N LEU A 198 -1.57 14.03 -6.20
CA LEU A 198 -0.86 14.30 -7.44
C LEU A 198 0.02 13.13 -7.86
N VAL A 199 0.65 12.45 -6.91
CA VAL A 199 1.40 11.22 -7.17
C VAL A 199 0.42 10.07 -7.47
N GLU A 200 -0.71 9.99 -6.75
CA GLU A 200 -1.78 9.03 -7.05
C GLU A 200 -2.33 9.23 -8.47
N ARG A 201 -2.46 10.47 -8.93
CA ARG A 201 -2.85 10.80 -10.30
C ARG A 201 -1.80 10.37 -11.32
N LEU A 202 -0.50 10.52 -11.01
CA LEU A 202 0.58 9.98 -11.84
C LEU A 202 0.42 8.46 -11.98
N TRP A 203 0.22 7.74 -10.86
CA TRP A 203 0.02 6.29 -10.89
C TRP A 203 -1.22 5.88 -11.68
N ARG A 204 -2.32 6.61 -11.53
CA ARG A 204 -3.49 6.36 -12.35
C ARG A 204 -3.17 6.51 -13.84
N THR A 205 -2.53 7.59 -14.23
CA THR A 205 -2.16 7.85 -15.63
C THR A 205 -1.25 6.74 -16.16
N LEU A 206 -0.19 6.39 -15.42
CA LEU A 206 0.73 5.33 -15.77
C LEU A 206 0.03 3.97 -15.91
N LYS A 207 -0.86 3.61 -14.96
CA LYS A 207 -1.59 2.34 -15.02
C LYS A 207 -2.53 2.26 -16.21
N TYR A 208 -3.31 3.29 -16.48
CA TYR A 208 -4.31 3.25 -17.54
C TYR A 208 -3.74 3.47 -18.94
N GLU A 209 -2.64 4.21 -19.07
CA GLU A 209 -2.09 4.56 -20.37
C GLU A 209 -0.88 3.70 -20.78
N GLU A 210 -0.33 2.91 -19.85
CA GLU A 210 0.80 2.03 -20.12
C GLU A 210 0.59 0.62 -19.56
N VAL A 211 0.49 0.48 -18.23
CA VAL A 211 0.56 -0.82 -17.54
C VAL A 211 -0.57 -1.77 -17.94
N TYR A 212 -1.82 -1.27 -18.00
CA TYR A 212 -2.98 -2.12 -18.34
C TYR A 212 -3.14 -2.37 -19.84
N LEU A 213 -2.38 -1.67 -20.66
CA LEU A 213 -2.34 -1.89 -22.11
C LEU A 213 -1.27 -2.90 -22.51
N ARG A 214 -0.41 -3.30 -21.60
CA ARG A 214 0.70 -4.21 -21.84
C ARG A 214 0.67 -5.40 -20.89
N ALA A 215 1.26 -6.50 -21.33
CA ALA A 215 1.49 -7.68 -20.51
C ALA A 215 3.01 -7.87 -20.42
N TYR A 216 3.64 -7.20 -19.48
CA TYR A 216 5.10 -7.27 -19.29
C TYR A 216 5.53 -8.71 -19.03
N SER A 217 6.48 -9.19 -19.84
CA SER A 217 7.00 -10.55 -19.74
C SER A 217 7.83 -10.74 -18.48
N ASP A 218 8.65 -9.75 -18.15
CA ASP A 218 9.57 -9.75 -17.03
C ASP A 218 9.89 -8.31 -16.54
N GLY A 219 10.84 -8.21 -15.61
CA GLY A 219 11.24 -6.92 -15.03
C GLY A 219 11.96 -5.99 -16.00
N TRP A 220 12.73 -6.53 -16.95
CA TRP A 220 13.44 -5.75 -17.96
C TRP A 220 12.47 -5.12 -18.96
N ASP A 221 11.51 -5.89 -19.42
CA ASP A 221 10.45 -5.40 -20.31
C ASP A 221 9.64 -4.29 -19.60
N ALA A 222 9.31 -4.49 -18.33
CA ALA A 222 8.63 -3.46 -17.54
C ALA A 222 9.50 -2.19 -17.40
N GLU A 223 10.78 -2.32 -17.08
CA GLU A 223 11.70 -1.19 -16.87
C GLU A 223 11.84 -0.34 -18.14
N ILE A 224 12.07 -0.96 -19.29
CA ILE A 224 12.21 -0.26 -20.58
C ILE A 224 10.94 0.51 -20.93
N ASN A 225 9.78 -0.12 -20.81
CA ASN A 225 8.51 0.51 -21.18
C ASN A 225 8.11 1.62 -20.20
N LEU A 226 8.33 1.42 -18.92
CA LEU A 226 8.09 2.44 -17.89
C LEU A 226 9.05 3.64 -18.03
N ALA A 227 10.32 3.39 -18.33
CA ALA A 227 11.29 4.46 -18.63
C ALA A 227 10.82 5.32 -19.82
N HIS A 228 10.41 4.69 -20.90
CA HIS A 228 9.88 5.37 -22.08
C HIS A 228 8.59 6.15 -21.76
N PHE A 229 7.67 5.55 -21.01
CA PHE A 229 6.43 6.24 -20.61
C PHE A 229 6.71 7.44 -19.72
N LEU A 230 7.54 7.31 -18.68
CA LEU A 230 7.88 8.39 -17.76
C LEU A 230 8.66 9.51 -18.45
N TRP A 231 9.55 9.13 -19.37
CA TRP A 231 10.22 10.13 -20.22
C TRP A 231 9.20 10.93 -21.04
N ARG A 232 8.27 10.27 -21.75
CA ARG A 232 7.23 10.94 -22.54
C ARG A 232 6.32 11.79 -21.64
N TYR A 233 5.96 11.29 -20.46
CA TYR A 233 5.17 12.03 -19.48
C TYR A 233 5.83 13.35 -19.10
N CYS A 234 7.13 13.34 -18.86
CA CYS A 234 7.88 14.51 -18.46
C CYS A 234 8.19 15.47 -19.62
N HIS A 235 8.58 14.96 -20.80
CA HIS A 235 9.20 15.78 -21.85
C HIS A 235 8.28 16.04 -23.05
N ALA A 236 7.34 15.16 -23.36
CA ALA A 236 6.53 15.27 -24.57
C ALA A 236 5.03 15.51 -24.32
N ARG A 237 4.53 15.11 -23.16
CA ARG A 237 3.10 15.22 -22.87
C ARG A 237 2.71 16.62 -22.39
N PRO A 238 1.77 17.33 -23.07
CA PRO A 238 1.24 18.58 -22.56
C PRO A 238 0.28 18.33 -21.39
N HIS A 239 0.36 19.16 -20.35
CA HIS A 239 -0.49 19.08 -19.18
C HIS A 239 -1.42 20.29 -19.07
N ASN A 240 -2.74 20.06 -19.02
CA ASN A 240 -3.73 21.14 -18.91
C ASN A 240 -3.51 21.98 -17.64
N SER A 241 -3.14 21.33 -16.51
CA SER A 241 -2.85 22.05 -15.25
C SER A 241 -1.59 22.90 -15.30
N LEU A 242 -0.77 22.75 -16.34
CA LEU A 242 0.46 23.53 -16.58
C LEU A 242 0.32 24.46 -17.77
N GLY A 243 -0.92 24.79 -18.18
CA GLY A 243 -1.18 25.62 -19.33
C GLY A 243 -0.75 25.01 -20.68
N GLY A 244 -0.76 23.69 -20.79
CA GLY A 244 -0.32 22.97 -21.99
C GLY A 244 1.21 22.73 -22.05
N ARG A 245 1.96 23.19 -21.08
CA ARG A 245 3.42 22.94 -21.00
C ARG A 245 3.71 21.52 -20.53
N THR A 246 4.90 21.03 -20.83
CA THR A 246 5.38 19.75 -20.29
C THR A 246 5.92 19.92 -18.88
N PRO A 247 5.89 18.88 -18.03
CA PRO A 247 6.49 18.91 -16.69
C PRO A 247 7.96 19.34 -16.71
N HIS A 248 8.73 18.83 -17.63
CA HIS A 248 10.15 19.17 -17.78
C HIS A 248 10.35 20.66 -18.09
N ALA A 249 9.59 21.21 -19.04
CA ALA A 249 9.68 22.63 -19.39
C ALA A 249 9.35 23.53 -18.20
N VAL A 250 8.36 23.17 -17.38
CA VAL A 250 8.03 23.92 -16.16
C VAL A 250 9.12 23.78 -15.11
N TYR A 251 9.71 22.58 -14.95
CA TYR A 251 10.74 22.32 -13.95
C TYR A 251 12.06 23.03 -14.26
N THR A 252 12.45 23.09 -15.53
CA THR A 252 13.72 23.66 -15.97
C THR A 252 13.59 25.08 -16.55
N GLU A 253 12.35 25.57 -16.77
CA GLU A 253 12.05 26.78 -17.54
C GLU A 253 12.62 26.75 -18.96
N ALA A 254 12.81 25.54 -19.51
CA ALA A 254 13.37 25.31 -20.83
C ALA A 254 12.29 24.90 -21.84
N GLU A 255 12.58 25.04 -23.11
CA GLU A 255 11.75 24.51 -24.19
C GLU A 255 11.67 22.99 -24.11
N PRO A 256 10.51 22.35 -24.40
CA PRO A 256 10.37 20.93 -24.34
C PRO A 256 11.32 20.23 -25.32
N CYS A 257 12.00 19.18 -24.84
CA CYS A 257 12.87 18.36 -25.69
C CYS A 257 12.03 17.62 -26.75
N SER A 258 12.35 17.82 -28.00
CA SER A 258 11.60 17.24 -29.14
C SER A 258 12.03 15.82 -29.51
N SER A 259 13.17 15.32 -29.00
CA SER A 259 13.71 14.02 -29.32
C SER A 259 13.65 13.03 -28.16
N LEU A 260 13.24 11.79 -28.46
CA LEU A 260 13.37 10.67 -27.54
C LEU A 260 14.87 10.30 -27.36
N PRO A 261 15.35 10.07 -26.16
CA PRO A 261 16.71 9.53 -26.01
C PRO A 261 16.78 8.14 -26.68
N GLU A 262 17.80 7.93 -27.49
CA GLU A 262 18.13 6.56 -27.91
C GLU A 262 18.52 5.76 -26.67
N LEU A 263 17.69 4.78 -26.31
CA LEU A 263 17.98 3.83 -25.24
C LEU A 263 19.14 2.94 -25.72
N THR A 264 20.37 3.40 -25.52
CA THR A 264 21.54 2.56 -25.71
C THR A 264 21.54 1.48 -24.64
N MET A 265 21.40 0.27 -25.07
CA MET A 265 21.54 -0.96 -24.27
C MET A 265 22.99 -1.05 -23.77
N SER A 266 23.32 -0.31 -22.72
CA SER A 266 24.61 -0.40 -22.05
C SER A 266 24.55 -1.52 -21.04
N GLY A 267 25.09 -2.70 -21.41
CA GLY A 267 25.40 -3.72 -20.42
C GLY A 267 24.96 -5.16 -20.66
N ALA A 268 24.85 -5.63 -21.90
CA ALA A 268 24.89 -7.08 -22.14
C ALA A 268 26.34 -7.58 -21.91
N LYS A 269 26.71 -7.87 -20.66
CA LYS A 269 27.86 -8.74 -20.40
C LYS A 269 27.45 -10.16 -20.78
N THR A 270 27.91 -10.59 -21.97
CA THR A 270 27.94 -11.97 -22.38
C THR A 270 28.73 -12.76 -21.35
N VAL A 271 28.06 -13.60 -20.59
CA VAL A 271 28.73 -14.68 -19.84
C VAL A 271 28.86 -15.84 -20.77
N GLN A 272 30.09 -16.14 -21.15
CA GLN A 272 30.50 -17.42 -21.77
C GLN A 272 30.41 -18.55 -20.76
#